data_6e04a1e90ff347bb0e47d4a960114b19
#
_entry.id   6e04a1e90ff347bb0e47d4a960114b19
#
_cell.length_a   1.000
_cell.length_b   1.000
_cell.length_c   1.000
_cell.angle_alpha   90.00
_cell.angle_beta   90.00
_cell.angle_gamma   90.00
#
_symmetry.space_group_name_H-M   'P 1'
#
loop_
_entity.id
_entity.type
_entity.pdbx_description
1 polymer ?
#
loop_
_entity_poly.entity_id
_entity_poly.type
_entity_poly.pdbx_seq_one_letter_code
_entity_poly.pdbx_strand_id
1 'polypeptide(L)'
;PFTLIGRLQYKGDAGVWTEWVAFLQDGTTATLGEDNGAYVFTRPIDPGREMPAPERFRIGTTTAINGKPYSVAYTGQASLISAQGELPKLPPLGHPFGMVELRSADGEVVSIDYSHTPPGVERGKAVLLEDLQLQGLKDESAKDVKGSRQFNCPHCGAPVQVKLSTTKSITCGSCASVIDLSSGVGGELRSAEQDEPVRPIIPLGSKGQLQGVHWQVVGF
;
A
#
# COMPACT_ATOMS: atom_id res chain seq x y z
N PRO A 1 15.29 -2.79 -8.85
CA PRO A 1 15.34 -2.39 -7.44
C PRO A 1 14.14 -1.52 -7.09
N PHE A 2 13.70 -1.60 -5.84
CA PHE A 2 12.60 -0.80 -5.29
C PHE A 2 12.90 -0.45 -3.82
N THR A 3 12.17 0.53 -3.29
CA THR A 3 12.23 0.92 -1.88
C THR A 3 10.82 0.86 -1.31
N LEU A 4 10.64 0.20 -0.17
CA LEU A 4 9.37 0.24 0.54
C LEU A 4 9.23 1.59 1.24
N ILE A 5 8.18 2.35 0.92
CA ILE A 5 7.96 3.73 1.36
C ILE A 5 6.71 3.93 2.18
N GLY A 6 5.80 2.95 2.15
CA GLY A 6 4.55 2.99 2.90
C GLY A 6 4.06 1.59 3.24
N ARG A 7 3.20 1.51 4.23
CA ARG A 7 2.56 0.29 4.70
C ARG A 7 1.08 0.55 4.96
N LEU A 8 0.25 -0.34 4.50
CA LEU A 8 -1.19 -0.35 4.68
C LEU A 8 -1.61 -1.66 5.33
N GLN A 9 -2.57 -1.62 6.23
CA GLN A 9 -3.23 -2.82 6.73
C GLN A 9 -4.71 -2.75 6.43
N TYR A 10 -5.21 -3.84 5.93
CA TYR A 10 -6.62 -4.01 5.61
C TYR A 10 -7.21 -5.15 6.43
N LYS A 11 -8.51 -5.04 6.69
CA LYS A 11 -9.32 -6.08 7.30
C LYS A 11 -10.45 -6.44 6.35
N GLY A 12 -10.57 -7.71 6.05
CA GLY A 12 -11.68 -8.30 5.29
C GLY A 12 -12.32 -9.46 6.04
N ASP A 13 -13.24 -10.14 5.38
CA ASP A 13 -13.96 -11.29 5.95
C ASP A 13 -13.04 -12.47 6.30
N ALA A 14 -11.94 -12.62 5.54
CA ALA A 14 -10.97 -13.70 5.73
C ALA A 14 -9.86 -13.38 6.75
N GLY A 15 -9.77 -12.15 7.25
CA GLY A 15 -8.72 -11.74 8.19
C GLY A 15 -8.10 -10.39 7.88
N VAL A 16 -6.89 -10.20 8.39
CA VAL A 16 -6.08 -8.97 8.20
C VAL A 16 -4.89 -9.30 7.31
N TRP A 17 -4.61 -8.44 6.34
CA TRP A 17 -3.39 -8.53 5.52
C TRP A 17 -2.66 -7.19 5.48
N THR A 18 -1.42 -7.22 5.04
CA THR A 18 -0.56 -6.04 4.89
C THR A 18 -0.23 -5.81 3.43
N GLU A 19 -0.22 -4.55 3.03
CA GLU A 19 0.28 -4.11 1.73
C GLU A 19 1.39 -3.07 1.93
N TRP A 20 2.49 -3.29 1.24
CA TRP A 20 3.63 -2.38 1.22
C TRP A 20 3.65 -1.62 -0.08
N VAL A 21 3.77 -0.31 -0.01
CA VAL A 21 3.96 0.54 -1.19
C VAL A 21 5.43 0.54 -1.55
N ALA A 22 5.74 0.01 -2.73
CA ALA A 22 7.08 -0.04 -3.28
C ALA A 22 7.28 1.09 -4.30
N PHE A 23 8.30 1.92 -4.10
CA PHE A 23 8.74 2.92 -5.06
C PHE A 23 9.81 2.33 -5.96
N LEU A 24 9.59 2.37 -7.27
CA LEU A 24 10.45 1.76 -8.27
C LEU A 24 11.45 2.76 -8.86
N GLN A 25 12.51 2.27 -9.46
CA GLN A 25 13.54 3.13 -10.09
C GLN A 25 13.02 3.97 -11.26
N ASP A 26 11.97 3.52 -11.94
CA ASP A 26 11.31 4.24 -13.02
C ASP A 26 10.40 5.38 -12.55
N GLY A 27 10.34 5.62 -11.24
CA GLY A 27 9.50 6.65 -10.62
C GLY A 27 8.04 6.24 -10.42
N THR A 28 7.66 5.01 -10.74
CA THR A 28 6.33 4.46 -10.51
C THR A 28 6.23 3.75 -9.17
N THR A 29 5.01 3.35 -8.79
CA THR A 29 4.76 2.56 -7.58
C THR A 29 4.25 1.17 -7.93
N ALA A 30 4.48 0.24 -7.00
CA ALA A 30 3.97 -1.12 -7.01
C ALA A 30 3.48 -1.46 -5.59
N THR A 31 2.72 -2.54 -5.48
CA THR A 31 2.23 -3.06 -4.20
C THR A 31 2.87 -4.43 -3.94
N LEU A 32 3.39 -4.62 -2.73
CA LEU A 32 3.77 -5.93 -2.21
C LEU A 32 2.73 -6.32 -1.16
N GLY A 33 1.81 -7.20 -1.53
CA GLY A 33 0.82 -7.77 -0.63
C GLY A 33 1.41 -8.93 0.17
N GLU A 34 1.09 -8.98 1.45
CA GLU A 34 1.47 -10.05 2.38
C GLU A 34 0.23 -10.54 3.12
N ASP A 35 -0.06 -11.82 2.95
CA ASP A 35 -1.15 -12.50 3.65
C ASP A 35 -0.68 -13.89 4.08
N ASN A 36 -0.67 -14.16 5.40
CA ASN A 36 -0.31 -15.46 5.99
C ASN A 36 1.02 -16.05 5.47
N GLY A 37 2.03 -15.19 5.22
CA GLY A 37 3.35 -15.59 4.70
C GLY A 37 3.40 -15.84 3.20
N ALA A 38 2.31 -15.60 2.48
CA ALA A 38 2.29 -15.55 1.02
C ALA A 38 2.49 -14.09 0.56
N TYR A 39 3.25 -13.91 -0.52
CA TYR A 39 3.57 -12.59 -1.06
C TYR A 39 3.13 -12.48 -2.51
N VAL A 40 2.55 -11.33 -2.87
CA VAL A 40 2.15 -11.00 -4.25
C VAL A 40 2.70 -9.63 -4.58
N PHE A 41 3.44 -9.52 -5.69
CA PHE A 41 3.95 -8.24 -6.18
C PHE A 41 3.14 -7.80 -7.39
N THR A 42 2.44 -6.66 -7.26
CA THR A 42 1.53 -6.13 -8.29
C THR A 42 1.94 -4.73 -8.72
N ARG A 43 1.49 -4.34 -9.92
CA ARG A 43 1.60 -2.98 -10.45
C ARG A 43 0.26 -2.52 -10.98
N PRO A 44 -0.06 -1.23 -10.88
CA PRO A 44 -1.23 -0.66 -11.53
C PRO A 44 -1.23 -0.91 -13.03
N ILE A 45 -2.40 -1.25 -13.56
CA ILE A 45 -2.62 -1.41 -15.00
C ILE A 45 -3.88 -0.66 -15.44
N ASP A 46 -3.92 -0.30 -16.72
CA ASP A 46 -5.17 0.05 -17.39
C ASP A 46 -5.86 -1.25 -17.82
N PRO A 47 -7.07 -1.55 -17.33
CA PRO A 47 -7.81 -2.75 -17.72
C PRO A 47 -8.37 -2.69 -19.15
N GLY A 48 -8.23 -1.56 -19.86
CA GLY A 48 -8.73 -1.36 -21.23
C GLY A 48 -10.25 -1.28 -21.33
N ARG A 49 -10.97 -1.31 -20.22
CA ARG A 49 -12.43 -1.18 -20.13
C ARG A 49 -12.85 -0.75 -18.73
N GLU A 50 -14.07 -0.25 -18.62
CA GLU A 50 -14.69 -0.01 -17.32
C GLU A 50 -14.90 -1.33 -16.57
N MET A 51 -14.53 -1.34 -15.28
CA MET A 51 -14.74 -2.52 -14.43
C MET A 51 -16.20 -2.61 -14.01
N PRO A 52 -16.82 -3.82 -14.12
CA PRO A 52 -18.16 -4.06 -13.59
C PRO A 52 -18.18 -3.84 -12.08
N ALA A 53 -19.35 -3.54 -11.53
CA ALA A 53 -19.54 -3.48 -10.08
C ALA A 53 -19.16 -4.83 -9.40
N PRO A 54 -18.63 -4.80 -8.16
CA PRO A 54 -18.07 -6.00 -7.51
C PRO A 54 -19.09 -7.14 -7.39
N GLU A 55 -20.38 -6.85 -7.27
CA GLU A 55 -21.45 -7.83 -7.15
C GLU A 55 -21.65 -8.68 -8.43
N ARG A 56 -21.08 -8.24 -9.54
CA ARG A 56 -21.12 -9.01 -10.81
C ARG A 56 -20.06 -10.10 -10.88
N PHE A 57 -19.08 -10.08 -10.00
CA PHE A 57 -18.07 -11.12 -9.92
C PHE A 57 -18.57 -12.25 -9.00
N ARG A 58 -18.56 -13.47 -9.52
CA ARG A 58 -18.92 -14.66 -8.75
C ARG A 58 -17.74 -15.61 -8.71
N ILE A 59 -17.39 -16.08 -7.51
CA ILE A 59 -16.27 -17.01 -7.31
C ILE A 59 -16.39 -18.20 -8.25
N GLY A 60 -15.29 -18.57 -8.90
CA GLY A 60 -15.20 -19.67 -9.86
C GLY A 60 -15.66 -19.33 -11.29
N THR A 61 -16.27 -18.17 -11.54
CA THR A 61 -16.58 -17.74 -12.93
C THR A 61 -15.34 -17.15 -13.60
N THR A 62 -15.36 -17.10 -14.94
CA THR A 62 -14.26 -16.55 -15.73
C THR A 62 -14.61 -15.15 -16.25
N THR A 63 -13.62 -14.26 -16.20
CA THR A 63 -13.65 -12.94 -16.85
C THR A 63 -12.37 -12.71 -17.64
N ALA A 64 -12.30 -11.66 -18.46
CA ALA A 64 -11.08 -11.32 -19.19
C ALA A 64 -10.61 -9.90 -18.83
N ILE A 65 -9.31 -9.74 -18.63
CA ILE A 65 -8.64 -8.44 -18.51
C ILE A 65 -7.60 -8.34 -19.62
N ASN A 66 -7.69 -7.31 -20.44
CA ASN A 66 -6.81 -7.11 -21.61
C ASN A 66 -6.71 -8.37 -22.51
N GLY A 67 -7.86 -9.04 -22.74
CA GLY A 67 -7.94 -10.25 -23.57
C GLY A 67 -7.45 -11.53 -22.91
N LYS A 68 -6.88 -11.49 -21.71
CA LYS A 68 -6.42 -12.66 -20.97
C LYS A 68 -7.53 -13.17 -20.03
N PRO A 69 -7.81 -14.49 -20.02
CA PRO A 69 -8.82 -15.07 -19.11
C PRO A 69 -8.31 -15.21 -17.68
N TYR A 70 -9.17 -14.92 -16.72
CA TYR A 70 -8.96 -15.09 -15.28
C TYR A 70 -10.19 -15.68 -14.63
N SER A 71 -9.98 -16.53 -13.64
CA SER A 71 -11.05 -17.01 -12.75
C SER A 71 -11.17 -16.08 -11.54
N VAL A 72 -12.40 -15.79 -11.11
CA VAL A 72 -12.67 -15.04 -9.88
C VAL A 72 -12.31 -15.93 -8.70
N ALA A 73 -11.25 -15.57 -7.97
CA ALA A 73 -10.73 -16.30 -6.82
C ALA A 73 -11.33 -15.79 -5.50
N TYR A 74 -11.57 -14.48 -5.40
CA TYR A 74 -12.14 -13.84 -4.23
C TYR A 74 -13.04 -12.67 -4.63
N THR A 75 -14.10 -12.46 -3.88
CA THR A 75 -14.90 -11.23 -3.87
C THR A 75 -15.41 -11.03 -2.45
N GLY A 76 -15.29 -9.81 -1.94
CA GLY A 76 -15.67 -9.49 -0.56
C GLY A 76 -15.53 -8.01 -0.29
N GLN A 77 -15.60 -7.67 0.98
CA GLN A 77 -15.36 -6.31 1.45
C GLN A 77 -14.07 -6.23 2.24
N ALA A 78 -13.41 -5.09 2.12
CA ALA A 78 -12.22 -4.73 2.88
C ALA A 78 -12.40 -3.35 3.51
N SER A 79 -11.68 -3.10 4.58
CA SER A 79 -11.57 -1.78 5.21
C SER A 79 -10.11 -1.49 5.52
N LEU A 80 -9.64 -0.29 5.21
CA LEU A 80 -8.34 0.17 5.64
C LEU A 80 -8.36 0.42 7.14
N ILE A 81 -7.50 -0.24 7.91
CA ILE A 81 -7.45 -0.14 9.37
C ILE A 81 -6.18 0.56 9.89
N SER A 82 -5.09 0.56 9.10
CA SER A 82 -3.84 1.25 9.45
C SER A 82 -3.11 1.72 8.22
N ALA A 83 -2.38 2.84 8.33
CA ALA A 83 -1.61 3.43 7.25
C ALA A 83 -0.36 4.14 7.79
N GLN A 84 0.81 3.90 7.18
CA GLN A 84 2.09 4.47 7.60
C GLN A 84 2.96 4.84 6.40
N GLY A 85 3.75 5.90 6.51
CA GLY A 85 4.71 6.30 5.49
C GLY A 85 4.12 7.15 4.37
N GLU A 86 4.71 7.09 3.17
CA GLU A 86 4.27 7.78 1.96
C GLU A 86 3.38 6.85 1.13
N LEU A 87 2.19 7.32 0.79
CA LEU A 87 1.10 6.47 0.35
C LEU A 87 0.39 7.06 -0.88
N PRO A 88 -0.30 6.23 -1.70
CA PRO A 88 -1.22 6.70 -2.73
C PRO A 88 -2.44 7.40 -2.09
N LYS A 89 -3.42 7.75 -2.92
CA LYS A 89 -4.72 8.19 -2.41
C LYS A 89 -5.38 7.04 -1.66
N LEU A 90 -5.84 7.29 -0.44
CA LEU A 90 -6.41 6.27 0.44
C LEU A 90 -7.92 6.42 0.59
N PRO A 91 -8.65 5.30 0.81
CA PRO A 91 -10.01 5.36 1.32
C PRO A 91 -10.02 5.85 2.77
N PRO A 92 -11.15 6.35 3.28
CA PRO A 92 -11.28 6.66 4.70
C PRO A 92 -11.07 5.41 5.56
N LEU A 93 -10.36 5.58 6.69
CA LEU A 93 -10.12 4.50 7.66
C LEU A 93 -11.44 3.90 8.15
N GLY A 94 -11.51 2.58 8.21
CA GLY A 94 -12.64 1.82 8.72
C GLY A 94 -13.88 1.79 7.81
N HIS A 95 -13.87 2.46 6.64
CA HIS A 95 -14.98 2.39 5.70
C HIS A 95 -14.84 1.17 4.79
N PRO A 96 -15.89 0.32 4.70
CA PRO A 96 -15.83 -0.84 3.84
C PRO A 96 -15.94 -0.47 2.37
N PHE A 97 -15.21 -1.19 1.52
CA PHE A 97 -15.27 -1.12 0.06
C PHE A 97 -15.14 -2.50 -0.55
N GLY A 98 -15.63 -2.67 -1.78
CA GLY A 98 -15.55 -3.94 -2.50
C GLY A 98 -14.12 -4.25 -2.95
N MET A 99 -13.73 -5.51 -2.85
CA MET A 99 -12.50 -6.06 -3.43
C MET A 99 -12.79 -7.32 -4.24
N VAL A 100 -12.08 -7.47 -5.34
CA VAL A 100 -12.14 -8.67 -6.18
C VAL A 100 -10.71 -9.11 -6.52
N GLU A 101 -10.43 -10.40 -6.35
CA GLU A 101 -9.19 -11.01 -6.80
C GLU A 101 -9.46 -12.00 -7.92
N LEU A 102 -8.67 -11.92 -8.97
CA LEU A 102 -8.73 -12.77 -10.13
C LEU A 102 -7.40 -13.53 -10.28
N ARG A 103 -7.46 -14.79 -10.71
CA ARG A 103 -6.26 -15.60 -10.95
C ARG A 103 -6.29 -16.23 -12.34
N SER A 104 -5.17 -16.19 -13.03
CA SER A 104 -5.00 -16.89 -14.32
C SER A 104 -4.39 -18.27 -14.13
N ALA A 105 -4.50 -19.10 -15.16
CA ALA A 105 -3.94 -20.46 -15.16
C ALA A 105 -2.40 -20.49 -15.04
N ASP A 106 -1.73 -19.43 -15.47
CA ASP A 106 -0.26 -19.27 -15.41
C ASP A 106 0.21 -18.52 -14.16
N GLY A 107 -0.66 -18.35 -13.13
CA GLY A 107 -0.31 -17.82 -11.82
C GLY A 107 -0.26 -16.30 -11.72
N GLU A 108 -0.78 -15.55 -12.71
CA GLU A 108 -0.99 -14.12 -12.52
C GLU A 108 -2.17 -13.84 -11.59
N VAL A 109 -2.03 -12.79 -10.84
CA VAL A 109 -3.05 -12.23 -9.94
C VAL A 109 -3.46 -10.86 -10.47
N VAL A 110 -4.76 -10.58 -10.48
CA VAL A 110 -5.31 -9.25 -10.69
C VAL A 110 -6.15 -8.89 -9.47
N SER A 111 -5.84 -7.77 -8.85
CA SER A 111 -6.63 -7.17 -7.77
C SER A 111 -7.43 -6.00 -8.30
N ILE A 112 -8.70 -5.89 -7.91
CA ILE A 112 -9.58 -4.77 -8.24
C ILE A 112 -10.08 -4.16 -6.93
N ASP A 113 -9.72 -2.92 -6.70
CA ASP A 113 -10.05 -2.13 -5.52
C ASP A 113 -11.12 -1.10 -5.85
N TYR A 114 -12.29 -1.21 -5.22
CA TYR A 114 -13.43 -0.32 -5.40
C TYR A 114 -13.49 0.81 -4.37
N SER A 115 -12.41 1.07 -3.67
CA SER A 115 -12.33 2.21 -2.73
C SER A 115 -12.38 3.58 -3.43
N HIS A 116 -12.16 3.60 -4.74
CA HIS A 116 -12.14 4.80 -5.59
C HIS A 116 -13.00 4.64 -6.85
N THR A 117 -13.26 5.75 -7.51
CA THR A 117 -13.91 5.78 -8.83
C THR A 117 -12.99 6.51 -9.81
N PRO A 118 -12.59 5.90 -10.93
CA PRO A 118 -12.75 4.47 -11.26
C PRO A 118 -11.99 3.55 -10.30
N PRO A 119 -12.36 2.25 -10.23
CA PRO A 119 -11.67 1.28 -9.40
C PRO A 119 -10.20 1.14 -9.78
N GLY A 120 -9.34 0.96 -8.77
CA GLY A 120 -7.94 0.62 -8.97
C GLY A 120 -7.81 -0.82 -9.47
N VAL A 121 -6.98 -1.05 -10.50
CA VAL A 121 -6.69 -2.40 -11.01
C VAL A 121 -5.20 -2.60 -10.99
N GLU A 122 -4.76 -3.63 -10.30
CA GLU A 122 -3.36 -4.03 -10.23
C GLU A 122 -3.17 -5.44 -10.75
N ARG A 123 -2.03 -5.70 -11.39
CA ARG A 123 -1.67 -7.02 -11.91
C ARG A 123 -0.25 -7.40 -11.50
N GLY A 124 -0.06 -8.65 -11.16
CA GLY A 124 1.25 -9.18 -10.78
C GLY A 124 1.26 -10.68 -10.61
N LYS A 125 2.18 -11.16 -9.80
CA LYS A 125 2.39 -12.58 -9.53
C LYS A 125 2.75 -12.82 -8.07
N ALA A 126 2.50 -14.02 -7.59
CA ALA A 126 3.08 -14.51 -6.35
C ALA A 126 4.61 -14.51 -6.47
N VAL A 127 5.27 -14.12 -5.39
CA VAL A 127 6.73 -14.05 -5.29
C VAL A 127 7.17 -14.72 -3.99
N LEU A 128 8.37 -15.28 -3.99
CA LEU A 128 9.01 -15.73 -2.76
C LEU A 128 9.75 -14.56 -2.11
N LEU A 129 9.75 -14.50 -0.79
CA LEU A 129 10.40 -13.41 -0.07
C LEU A 129 11.90 -13.34 -0.37
N GLU A 130 12.54 -14.49 -0.51
CA GLU A 130 13.97 -14.61 -0.87
C GLU A 130 14.26 -14.06 -2.27
N ASP A 131 13.33 -14.15 -3.23
CA ASP A 131 13.50 -13.61 -4.59
C ASP A 131 13.48 -12.09 -4.62
N LEU A 132 12.86 -11.46 -3.62
CA LEU A 132 12.82 -10.00 -3.52
C LEU A 132 14.17 -9.40 -3.12
N GLN A 133 15.13 -10.23 -2.64
CA GLN A 133 16.47 -9.82 -2.22
C GLN A 133 16.43 -8.55 -1.36
N LEU A 134 15.49 -8.52 -0.41
CA LEU A 134 15.32 -7.41 0.51
C LEU A 134 16.62 -7.25 1.29
N GLN A 135 17.48 -6.35 0.83
CA GLN A 135 18.66 -5.96 1.57
C GLN A 135 18.20 -5.12 2.75
N GLY A 136 18.80 -5.38 3.90
CA GLY A 136 18.45 -4.74 5.16
C GLY A 136 18.22 -3.25 4.99
N LEU A 137 17.19 -2.80 5.60
CA LEU A 137 16.70 -1.43 5.58
C LEU A 137 17.82 -0.51 6.05
N LYS A 138 18.59 -0.01 5.10
CA LYS A 138 19.76 0.80 5.34
C LYS A 138 19.27 2.22 5.58
N ASP A 139 19.71 2.81 6.68
CA ASP A 139 19.65 4.25 6.87
C ASP A 139 20.58 4.91 5.83
N GLU A 140 20.11 5.00 4.60
CA GLU A 140 20.67 6.00 3.70
C GLU A 140 20.13 7.33 4.20
N SER A 141 20.97 8.03 4.97
CA SER A 141 20.79 9.44 5.26
C SER A 141 20.23 10.13 4.03
N ALA A 142 19.03 10.67 4.18
CA ALA A 142 18.24 11.28 3.11
C ALA A 142 19.16 12.21 2.29
N LYS A 143 19.57 11.74 1.12
CA LYS A 143 20.06 12.63 0.08
C LYS A 143 18.87 13.49 -0.27
N ASP A 144 19.00 14.80 -0.07
CA ASP A 144 18.01 15.79 -0.44
C ASP A 144 17.47 15.49 -1.84
N VAL A 145 16.30 14.86 -1.89
CA VAL A 145 15.58 14.66 -3.14
C VAL A 145 15.06 16.04 -3.52
N LYS A 146 15.65 16.66 -4.54
CA LYS A 146 15.15 17.91 -5.12
C LYS A 146 13.65 17.74 -5.38
N GLY A 147 12.81 18.48 -4.63
CA GLY A 147 11.35 18.40 -4.73
C GLY A 147 10.62 17.98 -3.44
N SER A 148 11.31 17.84 -2.32
CA SER A 148 10.65 17.59 -1.04
C SER A 148 9.73 18.78 -0.68
N ARG A 149 8.47 18.45 -0.36
CA ARG A 149 7.50 19.42 0.17
C ARG A 149 7.48 19.30 1.68
N GLN A 150 7.44 20.45 2.36
CA GLN A 150 7.29 20.50 3.82
C GLN A 150 6.07 21.33 4.16
N PHE A 151 5.27 20.86 5.12
CA PHE A 151 4.12 21.59 5.65
C PHE A 151 3.87 21.18 7.11
N ASN A 152 3.03 21.93 7.79
CA ASN A 152 2.63 21.58 9.15
C ASN A 152 1.39 20.70 9.14
N CYS A 153 1.39 19.64 9.95
CA CYS A 153 0.26 18.75 10.09
C CYS A 153 -1.01 19.54 10.46
N PRO A 154 -2.10 19.44 9.72
CA PRO A 154 -3.34 20.18 10.00
C PRO A 154 -3.97 19.81 11.33
N HIS A 155 -3.67 18.62 11.87
CA HIS A 155 -4.20 18.15 13.14
C HIS A 155 -3.37 18.62 14.35
N CYS A 156 -2.05 18.38 14.35
CA CYS A 156 -1.21 18.62 15.53
C CYS A 156 -0.16 19.73 15.36
N GLY A 157 -0.04 20.31 14.16
CA GLY A 157 0.93 21.36 13.87
C GLY A 157 2.39 20.89 13.71
N ALA A 158 2.70 19.61 13.89
CA ALA A 158 4.05 19.09 13.73
C ALA A 158 4.52 19.17 12.26
N PRO A 159 5.81 19.40 12.00
CA PRO A 159 6.33 19.46 10.63
C PRO A 159 6.27 18.08 9.98
N VAL A 160 5.75 18.04 8.75
CA VAL A 160 5.65 16.85 7.90
C VAL A 160 6.45 17.09 6.63
N GLN A 161 7.35 16.16 6.30
CA GLN A 161 8.17 16.22 5.11
C GLN A 161 7.75 15.14 4.12
N VAL A 162 7.42 15.53 2.90
CA VAL A 162 7.07 14.63 1.79
C VAL A 162 8.26 14.55 0.84
N LYS A 163 8.77 13.35 0.63
CA LYS A 163 9.97 13.13 -0.20
C LYS A 163 9.64 12.93 -1.67
N LEU A 164 8.48 12.33 -1.98
CA LEU A 164 8.07 12.05 -3.35
C LEU A 164 7.03 13.04 -3.86
N SER A 165 7.21 13.52 -5.09
CA SER A 165 6.23 14.41 -5.74
C SER A 165 4.90 13.73 -6.03
N THR A 166 4.90 12.40 -6.12
CA THR A 166 3.74 11.55 -6.43
C THR A 166 2.92 11.16 -5.20
N THR A 167 3.41 11.43 -3.98
CA THR A 167 2.69 11.11 -2.73
C THR A 167 1.32 11.79 -2.71
N LYS A 168 0.28 11.02 -2.49
CA LYS A 168 -1.12 11.49 -2.41
C LYS A 168 -1.66 11.52 -1.00
N SER A 169 -1.11 10.71 -0.12
CA SER A 169 -1.41 10.71 1.31
C SER A 169 -0.14 10.47 2.11
N ILE A 170 -0.09 11.01 3.31
CA ILE A 170 1.04 10.78 4.23
C ILE A 170 0.53 10.70 5.66
N THR A 171 1.16 9.85 6.45
CA THR A 171 0.87 9.76 7.88
C THR A 171 1.79 10.70 8.65
N CYS A 172 1.21 11.51 9.54
CA CYS A 172 1.97 12.36 10.44
C CYS A 172 2.74 11.51 11.46
N GLY A 173 4.06 11.63 11.49
CA GLY A 173 4.89 10.88 12.44
C GLY A 173 4.69 11.26 13.91
N SER A 174 4.00 12.37 14.21
CA SER A 174 3.76 12.84 15.57
C SER A 174 2.43 12.41 16.15
N CYS A 175 1.34 12.47 15.36
CA CYS A 175 -0.02 12.19 15.85
C CYS A 175 -0.72 11.06 15.09
N ALA A 176 -0.04 10.39 14.16
CA ALA A 176 -0.56 9.31 13.32
C ALA A 176 -1.77 9.67 12.43
N SER A 177 -2.15 10.94 12.33
CA SER A 177 -3.21 11.37 11.40
C SER A 177 -2.78 11.13 9.94
N VAL A 178 -3.70 10.62 9.14
CA VAL A 178 -3.50 10.47 7.68
C VAL A 178 -3.97 11.75 7.00
N ILE A 179 -3.08 12.34 6.20
CA ILE A 179 -3.25 13.64 5.55
C ILE A 179 -3.39 13.42 4.05
N ASP A 180 -4.45 13.94 3.44
CA ASP A 180 -4.65 13.91 1.98
C ASP A 180 -3.87 15.05 1.32
N LEU A 181 -3.09 14.72 0.31
CA LEU A 181 -2.32 15.64 -0.51
C LEU A 181 -2.82 15.70 -1.96
N SER A 182 -3.92 15.02 -2.29
CA SER A 182 -4.43 14.89 -3.66
C SER A 182 -4.84 16.24 -4.29
N SER A 183 -5.31 17.18 -3.47
CA SER A 183 -5.78 18.51 -3.87
C SER A 183 -4.93 19.65 -3.32
N GLY A 184 -3.68 19.37 -3.00
CA GLY A 184 -2.77 20.32 -2.34
C GLY A 184 -2.55 19.94 -0.88
N VAL A 185 -1.91 20.83 -0.09
CA VAL A 185 -1.81 20.64 1.36
C VAL A 185 -3.20 20.87 1.93
N GLY A 186 -3.90 19.79 2.20
CA GLY A 186 -5.32 19.84 2.42
C GLY A 186 -5.78 19.28 3.75
N GLY A 187 -6.91 18.65 3.69
CA GLY A 187 -7.62 18.14 4.82
C GLY A 187 -7.01 16.87 5.40
N GLU A 188 -7.18 16.72 6.67
CA GLU A 188 -7.04 15.46 7.37
C GLU A 188 -8.07 14.46 6.85
N LEU A 189 -7.64 13.28 6.38
CA LEU A 189 -8.56 12.20 6.03
C LEU A 189 -9.22 11.63 7.27
N ARG A 190 -8.52 11.60 8.39
CA ARG A 190 -9.04 11.33 9.75
C ARG A 190 -7.99 11.57 10.83
N SER A 191 -8.36 12.28 11.88
CA SER A 191 -7.77 12.13 13.22
C SER A 191 -8.28 10.81 13.80
N ALA A 192 -7.57 9.72 13.62
CA ALA A 192 -8.06 8.45 14.12
C ALA A 192 -6.95 7.69 14.81
N GLU A 193 -7.27 7.15 15.94
CA GLU A 193 -6.60 5.95 16.42
C GLU A 193 -6.72 4.92 15.29
N GLN A 194 -5.57 4.59 14.70
CA GLN A 194 -5.50 3.54 13.70
C GLN A 194 -5.66 2.22 14.47
N ASP A 195 -6.56 1.35 14.00
CA ASP A 195 -6.71 0.02 14.58
C ASP A 195 -5.57 -0.87 14.06
N GLU A 196 -4.51 -0.96 14.83
CA GLU A 196 -3.33 -1.75 14.50
C GLU A 196 -3.34 -3.05 15.34
N PRO A 197 -3.73 -4.18 14.75
CA PRO A 197 -3.90 -5.44 15.48
C PRO A 197 -2.58 -6.03 15.97
N VAL A 198 -1.46 -5.64 15.37
CA VAL A 198 -0.11 -6.08 15.76
C VAL A 198 0.76 -4.86 16.03
N ARG A 199 1.15 -4.69 17.29
CA ARG A 199 2.16 -3.70 17.65
C ARG A 199 3.54 -4.35 17.56
N PRO A 200 4.45 -3.83 16.73
CA PRO A 200 5.80 -4.38 16.64
C PRO A 200 6.55 -4.15 17.97
N ILE A 201 7.35 -5.14 18.35
CA ILE A 201 8.23 -5.03 19.53
C ILE A 201 9.30 -3.95 19.28
N ILE A 202 9.72 -3.79 18.04
CA ILE A 202 10.72 -2.80 17.64
C ILE A 202 10.00 -1.67 16.89
N PRO A 203 9.89 -0.46 17.47
CA PRO A 203 9.21 0.66 16.82
C PRO A 203 9.92 1.12 15.54
N LEU A 204 9.17 1.72 14.62
CA LEU A 204 9.73 2.45 13.48
C LEU A 204 10.71 3.53 13.96
N GLY A 205 11.82 3.72 13.25
CA GLY A 205 12.86 4.67 13.60
C GLY A 205 13.87 4.16 14.64
N SER A 206 13.65 2.98 15.25
CA SER A 206 14.62 2.36 16.17
C SER A 206 15.95 2.13 15.46
N LYS A 207 17.05 2.43 16.14
CA LYS A 207 18.41 2.26 15.63
C LYS A 207 19.14 1.18 16.40
N GLY A 208 19.98 0.42 15.70
CA GLY A 208 20.78 -0.62 16.29
C GLY A 208 22.08 -0.87 15.52
N GLN A 209 22.91 -1.75 16.04
CA GLN A 209 24.12 -2.21 15.38
C GLN A 209 24.14 -3.74 15.38
N LEU A 210 24.34 -4.33 14.21
CA LEU A 210 24.49 -5.77 14.05
C LEU A 210 25.69 -6.04 13.13
N GLN A 211 26.61 -6.89 13.57
CA GLN A 211 27.83 -7.24 12.81
C GLN A 211 28.64 -6.01 12.34
N GLY A 212 28.73 -4.97 13.16
CA GLY A 212 29.47 -3.75 12.84
C GLY A 212 28.74 -2.78 11.90
N VAL A 213 27.53 -3.10 11.44
CA VAL A 213 26.70 -2.25 10.58
C VAL A 213 25.60 -1.58 11.40
N HIS A 214 25.38 -0.29 11.18
CA HIS A 214 24.28 0.45 11.81
C HIS A 214 23.01 0.26 11.01
N TRP A 215 21.91 0.01 11.72
CA TRP A 215 20.59 -0.26 11.18
C TRP A 215 19.56 0.71 11.74
N GLN A 216 18.59 1.06 10.94
CA GLN A 216 17.37 1.73 11.40
C GLN A 216 16.15 0.98 10.90
N VAL A 217 15.16 0.80 11.77
CA VAL A 217 13.87 0.19 11.41
C VAL A 217 13.05 1.24 10.68
N VAL A 218 12.77 1.01 9.40
CA VAL A 218 11.97 1.91 8.57
C VAL A 218 10.65 1.29 8.11
N GLY A 219 10.44 0.00 8.44
CA GLY A 219 9.20 -0.73 8.18
C GLY A 219 9.17 -2.07 8.95
N PHE A 220 7.99 -2.64 9.12
CA PHE A 220 7.77 -3.98 9.67
C PHE A 220 6.50 -4.57 9.08
#